data_64370df939d083bfc39ebdc35e698bca
#
_entry.id   64370df939d083bfc39ebdc35e698bca
#
_cell.length_a   1.000
_cell.length_b   1.000
_cell.length_c   1.000
_cell.angle_alpha   90.00
_cell.angle_beta   90.00
_cell.angle_gamma   90.00
#
_symmetry.space_group_name_H-M   'P 1'
#
loop_
_entity.id
_entity.type
_entity.pdbx_description
1 polymer ?
#
loop_
_entity_poly.entity_id
_entity_poly.type
_entity_poly.pdbx_seq_one_letter_code
_entity_poly.pdbx_strand_id
1 'polypeptide(L)'
;METVGRLCQTPIQEHRPIMAFNRNALQIAAISWLISLLEPNCSPAAQAKIWEDLSGEKALAQVQRLVDFGPRPSGSEAIENSRRYIEDQLRRSGWQVTRQAFTDDTPRGKVQFVNLIAQFSGQGKSAPLFLLCSHYDTKTFDAIKFVGANDGGSSTGLLLELARVIGQHPNLAAKVELVFFDGEEAYDHFSETDGLYGSRYFAKHLGGDRQFRGGIVFDMVGDRSLDVTLPADSPSEMARGIFAAAEALKLRNYFTYLDREMIDDHSPLNAIGIPTIDVIDFDYPWWHTAGDTIDKISAQSLQIVGSVALYYLSEVALKR
;
A
#
# COMPACT_ATOMS: atom_id res chain seq x y z
N MET A 1 -8.07 -67.72 -27.15
CA MET A 1 -8.87 -67.84 -28.35
C MET A 1 -8.48 -66.61 -29.16
N GLU A 2 -7.44 -66.74 -30.01
CA GLU A 2 -7.53 -67.11 -31.45
C GLU A 2 -8.18 -65.95 -32.21
N THR A 3 -7.66 -65.34 -33.27
CA THR A 3 -6.68 -65.77 -34.33
C THR A 3 -6.42 -64.51 -35.16
N VAL A 4 -5.18 -64.12 -35.50
CA VAL A 4 -4.34 -64.49 -36.66
C VAL A 4 -4.91 -64.13 -38.05
N GLY A 5 -4.10 -63.46 -38.84
CA GLY A 5 -4.19 -63.45 -40.33
C GLY A 5 -3.64 -62.12 -40.88
N ARG A 6 -2.39 -61.96 -41.17
CA ARG A 6 -1.48 -62.32 -42.28
C ARG A 6 -1.79 -61.74 -43.67
N LEU A 7 -0.84 -60.94 -44.11
CA LEU A 7 -0.06 -60.94 -45.37
C LEU A 7 -0.73 -60.70 -46.70
N CYS A 8 -0.17 -59.76 -47.51
CA CYS A 8 0.50 -60.07 -48.80
C CYS A 8 1.10 -58.76 -49.41
N GLN A 9 2.30 -58.72 -49.61
CA GLN A 9 3.42 -58.60 -50.52
C GLN A 9 3.04 -58.03 -51.91
N THR A 10 3.72 -56.93 -52.28
CA THR A 10 4.58 -56.54 -53.43
C THR A 10 4.21 -56.93 -54.85
N PRO A 11 4.82 -56.41 -55.98
CA PRO A 11 6.01 -55.56 -56.11
C PRO A 11 6.01 -54.49 -57.24
N ILE A 12 7.00 -53.63 -57.20
CA ILE A 12 7.89 -53.00 -58.20
C ILE A 12 7.30 -52.57 -59.57
N GLN A 13 7.57 -51.33 -59.95
CA GLN A 13 8.20 -51.01 -61.26
C GLN A 13 8.84 -49.57 -61.22
N GLU A 14 10.11 -49.53 -61.55
CA GLU A 14 10.95 -48.39 -61.86
C GLU A 14 10.48 -47.70 -63.14
N HIS A 15 10.47 -46.39 -63.12
CA HIS A 15 10.77 -45.60 -64.33
C HIS A 15 11.44 -44.28 -63.95
N ARG A 16 12.72 -44.15 -64.31
CA ARG A 16 13.38 -42.84 -64.46
C ARG A 16 12.96 -42.19 -65.76
N PRO A 17 12.89 -40.86 -65.78
CA PRO A 17 13.56 -40.10 -66.83
C PRO A 17 14.30 -38.87 -66.31
N ILE A 18 15.52 -38.78 -66.76
CA ILE A 18 16.23 -37.69 -67.45
C ILE A 18 16.08 -36.26 -66.91
N MET A 19 17.24 -35.77 -66.46
CA MET A 19 17.51 -34.39 -66.10
C MET A 19 17.22 -33.40 -67.24
N ALA A 20 16.52 -32.35 -66.93
CA ALA A 20 16.57 -31.07 -67.65
C ALA A 20 17.08 -30.00 -66.68
N PHE A 21 18.30 -29.52 -66.96
CA PHE A 21 18.91 -28.39 -66.26
C PHE A 21 18.21 -27.11 -66.61
N ASN A 22 17.49 -26.53 -65.63
CA ASN A 22 16.92 -25.21 -65.80
C ASN A 22 17.80 -24.18 -65.06
N ARG A 23 18.40 -23.29 -65.86
CA ARG A 23 19.40 -22.25 -65.43
C ARG A 23 18.84 -21.07 -64.67
N ASN A 24 17.59 -21.12 -64.19
CA ASN A 24 16.97 -20.01 -63.52
C ASN A 24 16.80 -20.16 -62.01
N ALA A 25 17.46 -21.17 -61.37
CA ALA A 25 17.36 -21.39 -59.91
C ALA A 25 18.42 -20.68 -59.08
N LEU A 26 19.26 -19.83 -59.66
CA LEU A 26 20.41 -19.18 -58.95
C LEU A 26 20.17 -17.70 -58.57
N GLN A 27 19.00 -17.13 -58.81
CA GLN A 27 18.73 -15.72 -58.45
C GLN A 27 17.71 -15.50 -57.31
N ILE A 28 17.15 -16.57 -56.74
CA ILE A 28 16.16 -16.44 -55.63
C ILE A 28 16.77 -16.79 -54.26
N ALA A 29 17.97 -17.39 -54.21
CA ALA A 29 18.61 -17.78 -52.94
C ALA A 29 19.41 -16.64 -52.29
N ALA A 30 19.58 -15.48 -52.91
CA ALA A 30 20.42 -14.40 -52.37
C ALA A 30 19.58 -13.29 -51.66
N ILE A 31 18.23 -13.32 -51.72
CA ILE A 31 17.39 -12.29 -51.09
C ILE A 31 16.81 -12.77 -49.73
N SER A 32 16.86 -14.11 -49.43
CA SER A 32 16.33 -14.63 -48.17
C SER A 32 17.29 -14.57 -46.98
N TRP A 33 18.53 -14.10 -47.16
CA TRP A 33 19.53 -14.01 -46.07
C TRP A 33 19.73 -12.60 -45.49
N LEU A 34 19.03 -11.58 -45.98
CA LEU A 34 19.16 -10.21 -45.48
C LEU A 34 17.95 -9.71 -44.65
N ILE A 35 16.94 -10.56 -44.41
CA ILE A 35 15.75 -10.21 -43.61
C ILE A 35 15.84 -10.73 -42.16
N SER A 36 16.85 -11.54 -41.82
CA SER A 36 16.97 -12.17 -40.49
C SER A 36 17.80 -11.37 -39.45
N LEU A 37 18.11 -10.09 -39.68
CA LEU A 37 18.94 -9.29 -38.76
C LEU A 37 18.27 -8.02 -38.23
N LEU A 38 16.93 -7.91 -38.32
CA LEU A 38 16.17 -6.90 -37.64
C LEU A 38 15.14 -7.56 -36.72
N GLU A 39 15.61 -8.40 -35.79
CA GLU A 39 14.88 -8.62 -34.56
C GLU A 39 14.88 -7.28 -33.83
N PRO A 40 13.72 -6.66 -33.56
CA PRO A 40 13.70 -5.53 -32.67
C PRO A 40 14.23 -6.04 -31.34
N ASN A 41 15.39 -5.51 -30.91
CA ASN A 41 15.89 -5.68 -29.56
C ASN A 41 14.83 -5.06 -28.63
N CYS A 42 13.81 -5.84 -28.29
CA CYS A 42 12.85 -5.50 -27.25
C CYS A 42 13.64 -5.64 -25.93
N SER A 43 14.43 -4.61 -25.61
CA SER A 43 14.93 -4.45 -24.25
C SER A 43 13.70 -4.57 -23.35
N PRO A 44 13.69 -5.43 -22.31
CA PRO A 44 12.59 -5.46 -21.36
C PRO A 44 12.40 -4.02 -20.88
N ALA A 45 11.18 -3.51 -21.04
CA ALA A 45 10.84 -2.18 -20.56
C ALA A 45 11.31 -2.10 -19.10
N ALA A 46 12.15 -1.12 -18.80
CA ALA A 46 12.66 -0.93 -17.45
C ALA A 46 11.44 -0.90 -16.52
N GLN A 47 11.42 -1.80 -15.53
CA GLN A 47 10.30 -1.88 -14.60
C GLN A 47 10.13 -0.51 -13.97
N ALA A 48 8.93 0.06 -14.09
CA ALA A 48 8.65 1.40 -13.58
C ALA A 48 8.91 1.43 -12.07
N LYS A 49 9.77 2.32 -11.63
CA LYS A 49 10.12 2.50 -10.23
C LYS A 49 9.09 3.42 -9.58
N ILE A 50 7.98 2.84 -9.18
CA ILE A 50 6.82 3.59 -8.69
C ILE A 50 7.13 4.53 -7.51
N TRP A 51 8.17 4.23 -6.73
CA TRP A 51 8.62 5.08 -5.63
C TRP A 51 9.27 6.40 -6.08
N GLU A 52 9.66 6.51 -7.36
CA GLU A 52 10.16 7.76 -7.95
C GLU A 52 9.00 8.72 -8.32
N ASP A 53 7.75 8.23 -8.41
CA ASP A 53 6.54 9.01 -8.70
C ASP A 53 5.93 9.67 -7.45
N LEU A 54 6.42 9.31 -6.26
CA LEU A 54 5.98 9.88 -5.00
C LEU A 54 6.48 11.32 -4.86
N SER A 55 5.66 12.18 -4.28
CA SER A 55 6.03 13.57 -3.97
C SER A 55 5.73 13.90 -2.51
N GLY A 56 6.79 14.05 -1.70
CA GLY A 56 6.65 14.50 -0.31
C GLY A 56 5.99 15.87 -0.20
N GLU A 57 6.19 16.76 -1.18
CA GLU A 57 5.51 18.07 -1.21
C GLU A 57 3.99 17.93 -1.39
N LYS A 58 3.56 16.98 -2.24
CA LYS A 58 2.12 16.71 -2.36
C LYS A 58 1.56 16.09 -1.09
N ALA A 59 2.29 15.17 -0.46
CA ALA A 59 1.89 14.61 0.83
C ALA A 59 1.77 15.71 1.88
N LEU A 60 2.76 16.61 2.00
CA LEU A 60 2.73 17.74 2.92
C LEU A 60 1.55 18.69 2.65
N ALA A 61 1.20 18.92 1.40
CA ALA A 61 0.03 19.72 1.05
C ALA A 61 -1.29 19.08 1.52
N GLN A 62 -1.38 17.73 1.51
CA GLN A 62 -2.51 17.01 2.09
C GLN A 62 -2.56 17.21 3.61
N VAL A 63 -1.41 17.08 4.29
CA VAL A 63 -1.31 17.34 5.75
C VAL A 63 -1.77 18.76 6.09
N GLN A 64 -1.27 19.77 5.35
CA GLN A 64 -1.68 21.16 5.56
C GLN A 64 -3.19 21.31 5.48
N ARG A 65 -3.81 20.66 4.49
CA ARG A 65 -5.26 20.76 4.32
C ARG A 65 -6.05 20.12 5.46
N LEU A 66 -5.55 19.02 6.03
CA LEU A 66 -6.16 18.38 7.21
C LEU A 66 -6.02 19.28 8.45
N VAL A 67 -4.84 19.88 8.65
CA VAL A 67 -4.58 20.84 9.74
C VAL A 67 -5.45 22.08 9.64
N ASP A 68 -5.74 22.55 8.43
CA ASP A 68 -6.62 23.72 8.18
C ASP A 68 -8.07 23.51 8.70
N PHE A 69 -8.53 22.26 8.83
CA PHE A 69 -9.82 21.96 9.45
C PHE A 69 -9.79 22.15 10.97
N GLY A 70 -8.60 22.23 11.57
CA GLY A 70 -8.40 22.33 13.02
C GLY A 70 -8.41 20.98 13.72
N PRO A 71 -8.57 20.97 15.07
CA PRO A 71 -8.76 19.74 15.83
C PRO A 71 -9.95 18.95 15.28
N ARG A 72 -9.73 17.67 15.01
CA ARG A 72 -10.71 16.78 14.37
C ARG A 72 -10.99 15.51 15.19
N PRO A 73 -11.35 15.66 16.49
CA PRO A 73 -11.70 14.50 17.29
C PRO A 73 -12.94 13.82 16.75
N SER A 74 -13.04 12.52 16.97
CA SER A 74 -14.18 11.69 16.54
C SER A 74 -15.52 12.31 16.94
N GLY A 75 -16.48 12.29 16.04
CA GLY A 75 -17.80 12.90 16.23
C GLY A 75 -17.89 14.40 15.99
N SER A 76 -16.79 15.13 15.74
CA SER A 76 -16.78 16.56 15.47
C SER A 76 -17.18 16.92 14.04
N GLU A 77 -17.53 18.19 13.77
CA GLU A 77 -17.74 18.69 12.42
C GLU A 77 -16.42 18.71 11.62
N ALA A 78 -15.29 19.00 12.27
CA ALA A 78 -13.98 19.04 11.62
C ALA A 78 -13.58 17.66 11.08
N ILE A 79 -13.85 16.58 11.82
CA ILE A 79 -13.56 15.22 11.31
C ILE A 79 -14.46 14.87 10.13
N GLU A 80 -15.72 15.32 10.09
CA GLU A 80 -16.59 15.11 8.94
C GLU A 80 -16.11 15.88 7.70
N ASN A 81 -15.56 17.08 7.89
CA ASN A 81 -14.91 17.83 6.81
C ASN A 81 -13.66 17.12 6.30
N SER A 82 -12.87 16.53 7.19
CA SER A 82 -11.72 15.67 6.84
C SER A 82 -12.14 14.44 6.07
N ARG A 83 -13.22 13.74 6.48
CA ARG A 83 -13.78 12.59 5.75
C ARG A 83 -14.13 12.93 4.31
N ARG A 84 -14.89 14.02 4.11
CA ARG A 84 -15.27 14.48 2.76
C ARG A 84 -14.05 14.79 1.92
N TYR A 85 -13.05 15.42 2.51
CA TYR A 85 -11.80 15.71 1.82
C TYR A 85 -11.05 14.45 1.42
N ILE A 86 -10.83 13.51 2.35
CA ILE A 86 -10.16 12.22 2.09
C ILE A 86 -10.90 11.45 0.97
N GLU A 87 -12.22 11.34 1.07
CA GLU A 87 -13.04 10.68 0.04
C GLU A 87 -12.89 11.32 -1.35
N ASP A 88 -12.85 12.66 -1.41
CA ASP A 88 -12.72 13.38 -2.69
C ASP A 88 -11.34 13.13 -3.31
N GLN A 89 -10.25 13.16 -2.53
CA GLN A 89 -8.90 12.85 -3.00
C GLN A 89 -8.79 11.39 -3.50
N LEU A 90 -9.36 10.45 -2.77
CA LEU A 90 -9.36 9.03 -3.15
C LEU A 90 -10.15 8.81 -4.46
N ARG A 91 -11.35 9.38 -4.59
CA ARG A 91 -12.15 9.27 -5.82
C ARG A 91 -11.45 9.87 -7.03
N ARG A 92 -10.76 11.01 -6.88
CA ARG A 92 -9.94 11.62 -7.94
C ARG A 92 -8.78 10.72 -8.37
N SER A 93 -8.31 9.87 -7.48
CA SER A 93 -7.23 8.91 -7.74
C SER A 93 -7.73 7.52 -8.18
N GLY A 94 -9.03 7.38 -8.48
CA GLY A 94 -9.64 6.16 -9.03
C GLY A 94 -10.13 5.14 -7.99
N TRP A 95 -10.12 5.51 -6.71
CA TRP A 95 -10.57 4.63 -5.63
C TRP A 95 -12.07 4.77 -5.36
N GLN A 96 -12.71 3.66 -5.07
CA GLN A 96 -14.08 3.61 -4.54
C GLN A 96 -14.01 3.60 -3.03
N VAL A 97 -14.75 4.48 -2.38
CA VAL A 97 -14.70 4.65 -0.93
C VAL A 97 -16.02 4.20 -0.31
N THR A 98 -15.92 3.36 0.70
CA THR A 98 -17.03 2.92 1.55
C THR A 98 -16.84 3.48 2.95
N ARG A 99 -17.89 4.05 3.53
CA ARG A 99 -17.94 4.46 4.93
C ARG A 99 -18.36 3.28 5.78
N GLN A 100 -17.53 2.86 6.71
CA GLN A 100 -17.87 1.89 7.73
C GLN A 100 -18.21 2.64 9.02
N ALA A 101 -19.49 3.03 9.15
CA ALA A 101 -20.01 3.79 10.29
C ALA A 101 -20.45 2.86 11.42
N PHE A 102 -20.11 3.22 12.65
CA PHE A 102 -20.52 2.52 13.85
C PHE A 102 -20.63 3.49 15.04
N THR A 103 -21.20 3.02 16.14
CA THR A 103 -21.26 3.78 17.40
C THR A 103 -20.71 2.90 18.51
N ASP A 104 -19.90 3.48 19.37
CA ASP A 104 -19.34 2.79 20.52
C ASP A 104 -19.44 3.65 21.79
N ASP A 105 -19.34 3.00 22.95
CA ASP A 105 -19.27 3.65 24.25
C ASP A 105 -17.82 4.11 24.50
N THR A 106 -17.65 5.35 24.93
CA THR A 106 -16.37 5.93 25.29
C THR A 106 -16.42 6.51 26.70
N PRO A 107 -15.31 6.83 27.35
CA PRO A 107 -15.30 7.54 28.63
C PRO A 107 -16.13 8.86 28.63
N ARG A 108 -16.36 9.42 27.44
CA ARG A 108 -17.15 10.67 27.26
C ARG A 108 -18.58 10.41 26.73
N GLY A 109 -19.06 9.16 26.80
CA GLY A 109 -20.37 8.75 26.31
C GLY A 109 -20.34 8.10 24.93
N LYS A 110 -21.50 7.99 24.27
CA LYS A 110 -21.61 7.38 22.95
C LYS A 110 -21.10 8.31 21.87
N VAL A 111 -20.17 7.79 21.04
CA VAL A 111 -19.59 8.50 19.90
C VAL A 111 -19.82 7.71 18.62
N GLN A 112 -20.12 8.40 17.55
CA GLN A 112 -20.16 7.84 16.21
C GLN A 112 -18.80 7.95 15.54
N PHE A 113 -18.28 6.81 15.11
CA PHE A 113 -17.04 6.67 14.37
C PHE A 113 -17.32 6.25 12.93
N VAL A 114 -16.39 6.58 12.00
CA VAL A 114 -16.51 6.20 10.60
C VAL A 114 -15.15 5.87 10.01
N ASN A 115 -14.84 4.59 9.83
CA ASN A 115 -13.68 4.24 8.99
C ASN A 115 -13.96 4.50 7.51
N LEU A 116 -12.95 4.93 6.77
CA LEU A 116 -13.02 5.04 5.32
C LEU A 116 -12.21 3.90 4.69
N ILE A 117 -12.86 3.06 3.91
CA ILE A 117 -12.25 1.91 3.25
C ILE A 117 -12.24 2.20 1.75
N ALA A 118 -11.04 2.22 1.15
CA ALA A 118 -10.89 2.51 -0.26
C ALA A 118 -10.37 1.30 -1.03
N GLN A 119 -11.12 0.93 -2.07
CA GLN A 119 -10.83 -0.18 -2.97
C GLN A 119 -10.69 0.33 -4.39
N PHE A 120 -9.75 -0.23 -5.15
CA PHE A 120 -9.58 0.16 -6.55
C PHE A 120 -10.59 -0.58 -7.45
N SER A 121 -11.12 0.13 -8.45
CA SER A 121 -12.06 -0.46 -9.40
C SER A 121 -11.41 -1.65 -10.12
N GLY A 122 -12.08 -2.79 -10.13
CA GLY A 122 -11.57 -4.01 -10.77
C GLY A 122 -10.81 -4.97 -9.84
N GLN A 123 -10.80 -4.73 -8.53
CA GLN A 123 -10.33 -5.73 -7.56
C GLN A 123 -11.11 -7.05 -7.71
N GLY A 124 -10.37 -8.12 -8.01
CA GLY A 124 -10.94 -9.47 -7.99
C GLY A 124 -11.18 -9.92 -6.55
N LYS A 125 -12.34 -10.52 -6.28
CA LYS A 125 -12.70 -11.04 -4.95
C LYS A 125 -11.81 -12.18 -4.43
N SER A 126 -10.87 -12.68 -5.23
CA SER A 126 -10.16 -13.94 -4.99
C SER A 126 -8.66 -13.81 -4.69
N ALA A 127 -8.07 -12.62 -4.77
CA ALA A 127 -6.64 -12.45 -4.50
C ALA A 127 -6.44 -11.86 -3.10
N PRO A 128 -5.48 -12.37 -2.30
CA PRO A 128 -5.12 -11.74 -1.04
C PRO A 128 -4.66 -10.30 -1.27
N LEU A 129 -5.23 -9.36 -0.50
CA LEU A 129 -4.92 -7.94 -0.54
C LEU A 129 -3.78 -7.59 0.42
N PHE A 130 -3.25 -6.39 0.27
CA PHE A 130 -2.31 -5.77 1.22
C PHE A 130 -2.94 -4.49 1.77
N LEU A 131 -2.93 -4.34 3.09
CA LEU A 131 -3.49 -3.17 3.76
C LEU A 131 -2.45 -2.04 3.85
N LEU A 132 -2.86 -0.82 3.56
CA LEU A 132 -2.16 0.39 3.96
C LEU A 132 -3.11 1.22 4.79
N CYS A 133 -2.73 1.52 6.02
CA CYS A 133 -3.61 2.11 7.02
C CYS A 133 -3.01 3.35 7.66
N SER A 134 -3.86 4.22 8.17
CA SER A 134 -3.54 5.38 8.97
C SER A 134 -4.78 5.79 9.75
N HIS A 135 -4.63 6.37 10.93
CA HIS A 135 -5.73 7.09 11.56
C HIS A 135 -5.81 8.54 11.07
N TYR A 136 -7.00 9.16 11.15
CA TYR A 136 -7.20 10.53 10.67
C TYR A 136 -7.87 11.44 11.71
N ASP A 137 -8.27 10.89 12.85
CA ASP A 137 -8.76 11.67 13.99
C ASP A 137 -7.62 12.35 14.76
N THR A 138 -7.96 13.17 15.72
CA THR A 138 -7.02 13.74 16.67
C THR A 138 -7.52 13.53 18.08
N LYS A 139 -6.59 13.39 19.00
CA LYS A 139 -6.90 13.32 20.42
C LYS A 139 -7.75 14.50 20.89
N THR A 140 -8.70 14.21 21.78
CA THR A 140 -9.52 15.21 22.43
C THR A 140 -8.80 15.78 23.65
N PHE A 141 -8.53 17.09 23.64
CA PHE A 141 -8.01 17.82 24.80
C PHE A 141 -8.93 18.96 25.17
N ASP A 142 -9.17 19.14 26.47
CA ASP A 142 -10.00 20.25 26.97
C ASP A 142 -9.20 21.56 27.13
N ALA A 143 -7.88 21.46 27.34
CA ALA A 143 -7.02 22.58 27.71
C ALA A 143 -6.15 23.14 26.57
N ILE A 144 -5.94 22.36 25.50
CA ILE A 144 -5.08 22.76 24.39
C ILE A 144 -5.78 22.57 23.06
N LYS A 145 -5.40 23.40 22.08
CA LYS A 145 -5.79 23.20 20.68
C LYS A 145 -4.80 22.24 20.02
N PHE A 146 -5.16 20.99 19.93
CA PHE A 146 -4.34 19.94 19.31
C PHE A 146 -4.80 19.72 17.86
N VAL A 147 -3.96 20.08 16.90
CA VAL A 147 -4.31 19.92 15.47
C VAL A 147 -3.75 18.66 14.83
N GLY A 148 -2.89 17.93 15.57
CA GLY A 148 -2.35 16.64 15.14
C GLY A 148 -1.78 16.72 13.73
N ALA A 149 -0.72 17.53 13.55
CA ALA A 149 -0.12 17.68 12.23
C ALA A 149 0.75 16.47 11.89
N ASN A 150 1.49 15.94 12.87
CA ASN A 150 2.20 14.66 12.75
C ASN A 150 1.26 13.53 13.11
N ASP A 151 0.63 13.64 14.26
CA ASP A 151 -0.25 12.65 14.85
C ASP A 151 -1.60 12.61 14.12
N GLY A 152 -1.80 11.56 13.34
CA GLY A 152 -2.88 11.34 12.38
C GLY A 152 -2.81 12.17 11.09
N GLY A 153 -2.21 13.36 11.13
CA GLY A 153 -2.13 14.26 9.98
C GLY A 153 -1.10 13.80 8.95
N SER A 154 0.13 13.51 9.38
CA SER A 154 1.24 13.14 8.49
C SER A 154 0.98 11.82 7.80
N SER A 155 0.55 10.82 8.53
CA SER A 155 0.25 9.49 8.03
C SER A 155 -0.93 9.49 7.06
N THR A 156 -2.01 10.22 7.38
CA THR A 156 -3.15 10.40 6.46
C THR A 156 -2.73 11.14 5.18
N GLY A 157 -1.94 12.21 5.30
CA GLY A 157 -1.43 12.94 4.12
C GLY A 157 -0.53 12.09 3.24
N LEU A 158 0.33 11.28 3.84
CA LEU A 158 1.16 10.31 3.15
C LEU A 158 0.30 9.24 2.45
N LEU A 159 -0.68 8.67 3.14
CA LEU A 159 -1.54 7.62 2.58
C LEU A 159 -2.35 8.13 1.38
N LEU A 160 -2.77 9.39 1.38
CA LEU A 160 -3.42 10.04 0.22
C LEU A 160 -2.47 10.17 -0.99
N GLU A 161 -1.21 10.51 -0.76
CA GLU A 161 -0.22 10.56 -1.84
C GLU A 161 0.14 9.16 -2.34
N LEU A 162 0.26 8.16 -1.45
CA LEU A 162 0.40 6.76 -1.83
C LEU A 162 -0.78 6.29 -2.68
N ALA A 163 -2.01 6.67 -2.29
CA ALA A 163 -3.22 6.38 -3.07
C ALA A 163 -3.14 6.95 -4.49
N ARG A 164 -2.65 8.19 -4.63
CA ARG A 164 -2.46 8.83 -5.94
C ARG A 164 -1.46 8.07 -6.80
N VAL A 165 -0.30 7.71 -6.24
CA VAL A 165 0.74 6.98 -6.98
C VAL A 165 0.27 5.58 -7.35
N ILE A 166 -0.23 4.81 -6.38
CA ILE A 166 -0.69 3.43 -6.59
C ILE A 166 -1.84 3.41 -7.61
N GLY A 167 -2.76 4.39 -7.56
CA GLY A 167 -3.88 4.51 -8.50
C GLY A 167 -3.46 4.67 -9.96
N GLN A 168 -2.25 5.14 -10.23
CA GLN A 168 -1.68 5.21 -11.59
C GLN A 168 -1.17 3.84 -12.09
N HIS A 169 -1.12 2.83 -11.21
CA HIS A 169 -0.68 1.46 -11.50
C HIS A 169 -1.80 0.44 -11.22
N PRO A 170 -2.80 0.30 -12.10
CA PRO A 170 -4.03 -0.49 -11.83
C PRO A 170 -3.77 -1.93 -11.36
N ASN A 171 -2.72 -2.59 -11.90
CA ASN A 171 -2.37 -3.95 -11.50
C ASN A 171 -1.85 -4.04 -10.05
N LEU A 172 -1.24 -2.99 -9.54
CA LEU A 172 -0.83 -2.88 -8.15
C LEU A 172 -2.01 -2.44 -7.28
N ALA A 173 -2.74 -1.41 -7.72
CA ALA A 173 -3.90 -0.89 -7.01
C ALA A 173 -4.97 -1.98 -6.75
N ALA A 174 -5.16 -2.91 -7.69
CA ALA A 174 -6.07 -4.04 -7.54
C ALA A 174 -5.66 -5.02 -6.41
N LYS A 175 -4.44 -4.95 -5.90
CA LYS A 175 -3.91 -5.80 -4.81
C LYS A 175 -3.84 -5.07 -3.46
N VAL A 176 -4.23 -3.80 -3.42
CA VAL A 176 -4.11 -2.94 -2.22
C VAL A 176 -5.48 -2.48 -1.77
N GLU A 177 -5.68 -2.41 -0.47
CA GLU A 177 -6.80 -1.73 0.14
C GLU A 177 -6.27 -0.68 1.10
N LEU A 178 -6.86 0.51 1.05
CA LEU A 178 -6.50 1.62 1.94
C LEU A 178 -7.57 1.76 3.00
N VAL A 179 -7.14 1.92 4.26
CA VAL A 179 -8.07 2.10 5.38
C VAL A 179 -7.62 3.31 6.20
N PHE A 180 -8.53 4.25 6.36
CA PHE A 180 -8.36 5.40 7.24
C PHE A 180 -9.23 5.14 8.47
N PHE A 181 -8.60 4.90 9.61
CA PHE A 181 -9.28 4.62 10.86
C PHE A 181 -9.74 5.89 11.56
N ASP A 182 -10.88 5.81 12.21
CA ASP A 182 -11.46 6.86 13.06
C ASP A 182 -11.44 6.38 14.51
N GLY A 183 -10.97 7.23 15.42
CA GLY A 183 -10.92 6.89 16.83
C GLY A 183 -9.78 5.94 17.19
N GLU A 184 -8.60 6.15 16.63
CA GLU A 184 -7.38 5.56 17.15
C GLU A 184 -7.14 6.09 18.56
N GLU A 185 -7.32 7.38 18.76
CA GLU A 185 -7.01 8.12 19.96
C GLU A 185 -7.87 7.73 21.16
N ALA A 186 -7.23 7.35 22.25
CA ALA A 186 -7.91 7.13 23.52
C ALA A 186 -8.40 8.46 24.13
N TYR A 187 -9.59 8.47 24.73
CA TYR A 187 -10.11 9.64 25.45
C TYR A 187 -9.36 9.89 26.75
N ASP A 188 -9.08 8.85 27.51
CA ASP A 188 -8.28 8.91 28.72
C ASP A 188 -6.91 8.24 28.50
N HIS A 189 -6.88 6.93 28.35
CA HIS A 189 -5.66 6.14 28.10
C HIS A 189 -6.02 4.85 27.38
N PHE A 190 -5.10 4.35 26.54
CA PHE A 190 -5.29 3.09 25.84
C PHE A 190 -5.64 1.93 26.79
N SER A 191 -6.72 1.23 26.48
CA SER A 191 -7.20 0.06 27.22
C SER A 191 -8.00 -0.86 26.29
N GLU A 192 -8.56 -1.94 26.80
CA GLU A 192 -9.45 -2.81 26.04
C GLU A 192 -10.72 -2.10 25.53
N THR A 193 -11.10 -0.98 26.13
CA THR A 193 -12.35 -0.25 25.84
C THR A 193 -12.14 1.23 25.49
N ASP A 194 -10.90 1.73 25.44
CA ASP A 194 -10.61 3.11 25.13
C ASP A 194 -9.42 3.20 24.15
N GLY A 195 -9.58 3.88 23.04
CA GLY A 195 -8.67 3.95 21.90
C GLY A 195 -8.85 2.81 20.88
N LEU A 196 -8.25 2.91 19.71
CA LEU A 196 -8.28 1.93 18.61
C LEU A 196 -9.70 1.52 18.19
N TYR A 197 -10.71 2.38 18.36
CA TYR A 197 -12.10 2.07 18.07
C TYR A 197 -12.29 1.62 16.63
N GLY A 198 -11.68 2.33 15.70
CA GLY A 198 -11.79 2.08 14.27
C GLY A 198 -11.17 0.77 13.84
N SER A 199 -9.94 0.52 14.20
CA SER A 199 -9.20 -0.70 13.82
C SER A 199 -9.77 -1.94 14.49
N ARG A 200 -10.20 -1.86 15.75
CA ARG A 200 -10.93 -2.96 16.42
C ARG A 200 -12.25 -3.29 15.73
N TYR A 201 -13.03 -2.25 15.39
CA TYR A 201 -14.28 -2.47 14.68
C TYR A 201 -14.04 -3.06 13.29
N PHE A 202 -13.06 -2.56 12.56
CA PHE A 202 -12.67 -3.08 11.25
C PHE A 202 -12.25 -4.56 11.34
N ALA A 203 -11.34 -4.90 12.27
CA ALA A 203 -10.85 -6.25 12.47
C ALA A 203 -12.01 -7.24 12.82
N LYS A 204 -12.91 -6.84 13.70
CA LYS A 204 -14.05 -7.65 14.12
C LYS A 204 -15.07 -7.88 13.00
N HIS A 205 -15.19 -6.95 12.05
CA HIS A 205 -16.20 -6.98 10.98
C HIS A 205 -15.63 -7.26 9.59
N LEU A 206 -14.41 -7.79 9.52
CA LEU A 206 -13.88 -8.33 8.28
C LEU A 206 -14.74 -9.50 7.81
N GLY A 207 -15.33 -9.39 6.62
CA GLY A 207 -16.05 -10.49 6.00
C GLY A 207 -15.14 -11.70 5.74
N GLY A 208 -15.63 -12.92 5.99
CA GLY A 208 -14.84 -14.15 5.88
C GLY A 208 -14.25 -14.48 4.51
N ASP A 209 -14.70 -13.80 3.45
CA ASP A 209 -14.19 -13.98 2.09
C ASP A 209 -12.97 -13.08 1.78
N ARG A 210 -12.60 -12.18 2.69
CA ARG A 210 -11.49 -11.24 2.50
C ARG A 210 -10.21 -11.81 3.10
N GLN A 211 -9.20 -11.97 2.27
CA GLN A 211 -7.89 -12.44 2.68
C GLN A 211 -6.86 -11.32 2.52
N PHE A 212 -6.00 -11.17 3.52
CA PHE A 212 -4.90 -10.21 3.49
C PHE A 212 -3.57 -10.94 3.67
N ARG A 213 -2.57 -10.50 2.92
CA ARG A 213 -1.18 -10.99 3.04
C ARG A 213 -0.44 -10.31 4.17
N GLY A 214 -0.85 -9.10 4.52
CA GLY A 214 -0.27 -8.25 5.52
C GLY A 214 -0.72 -6.81 5.39
N GLY A 215 -0.20 -5.94 6.23
CA GLY A 215 -0.52 -4.51 6.22
C GLY A 215 0.60 -3.65 6.78
N ILE A 216 0.55 -2.38 6.47
CA ILE A 216 1.34 -1.33 7.10
C ILE A 216 0.38 -0.32 7.71
N VAL A 217 0.54 -0.04 8.98
CA VAL A 217 -0.01 1.16 9.64
C VAL A 217 1.08 2.22 9.58
N PHE A 218 0.71 3.42 9.25
CA PHE A 218 1.58 4.59 9.33
C PHE A 218 1.08 5.49 10.44
N ASP A 219 1.98 5.90 11.33
CA ASP A 219 1.70 6.90 12.35
C ASP A 219 2.89 7.81 12.58
N MET A 220 2.64 9.11 12.78
CA MET A 220 3.64 10.16 13.06
C MET A 220 4.87 10.14 12.14
N VAL A 221 4.69 9.98 10.83
CA VAL A 221 5.78 9.79 9.84
C VAL A 221 6.31 11.08 9.21
N GLY A 222 5.99 12.23 9.78
CA GLY A 222 6.29 13.53 9.18
C GLY A 222 7.37 14.35 9.88
N ASP A 223 7.89 13.95 11.04
CA ASP A 223 8.85 14.75 11.81
C ASP A 223 10.04 15.18 10.96
N ARG A 224 10.45 16.45 11.13
CA ARG A 224 11.65 17.00 10.47
C ARG A 224 12.92 16.26 10.85
N SER A 225 12.96 15.69 12.06
CA SER A 225 14.07 14.90 12.60
C SER A 225 13.79 13.41 12.51
N LEU A 226 13.18 12.94 11.44
CA LEU A 226 12.67 11.59 11.23
C LEU A 226 13.57 10.47 11.74
N ASP A 227 13.04 9.66 12.66
CA ASP A 227 13.59 8.38 13.09
C ASP A 227 12.46 7.34 13.21
N VAL A 228 12.17 6.63 12.13
CA VAL A 228 11.15 5.57 12.14
C VAL A 228 11.61 4.43 13.01
N THR A 229 10.85 4.15 14.06
CA THR A 229 11.11 3.08 15.03
C THR A 229 10.12 1.93 14.84
N LEU A 230 10.57 0.79 14.32
CA LEU A 230 9.72 -0.39 14.16
C LEU A 230 9.56 -1.07 15.52
N PRO A 231 8.33 -1.23 16.06
CA PRO A 231 8.09 -1.83 17.38
C PRO A 231 8.53 -3.29 17.47
N ALA A 232 8.82 -3.76 18.71
CA ALA A 232 9.30 -5.11 18.96
C ALA A 232 8.30 -6.21 18.59
N ASP A 233 7.00 -5.91 18.58
CA ASP A 233 5.92 -6.80 18.16
C ASP A 233 5.69 -6.82 16.64
N SER A 234 6.49 -6.08 15.86
CA SER A 234 6.45 -6.11 14.40
C SER A 234 6.68 -7.53 13.86
N PRO A 235 5.89 -8.00 12.87
CA PRO A 235 6.15 -9.26 12.20
C PRO A 235 7.56 -9.27 11.58
N SER A 236 8.42 -10.17 12.03
CA SER A 236 9.87 -10.14 11.76
C SER A 236 10.23 -10.18 10.27
N GLU A 237 9.44 -10.88 9.44
CA GLU A 237 9.61 -10.89 7.98
C GLU A 237 9.33 -9.52 7.37
N MET A 238 8.31 -8.83 7.86
CA MET A 238 7.96 -7.49 7.38
C MET A 238 9.01 -6.47 7.80
N ALA A 239 9.47 -6.51 9.06
CA ALA A 239 10.53 -5.62 9.55
C ALA A 239 11.82 -5.80 8.72
N ARG A 240 12.25 -7.05 8.45
CA ARG A 240 13.39 -7.31 7.56
C ARG A 240 13.14 -6.76 6.14
N GLY A 241 11.93 -6.90 5.63
CA GLY A 241 11.56 -6.38 4.31
C GLY A 241 11.60 -4.85 4.23
N ILE A 242 11.11 -4.15 5.25
CA ILE A 242 11.18 -2.67 5.34
C ILE A 242 12.64 -2.21 5.42
N PHE A 243 13.47 -2.84 6.28
CA PHE A 243 14.89 -2.51 6.34
C PHE A 243 15.63 -2.77 5.03
N ALA A 244 15.32 -3.87 4.35
CA ALA A 244 15.92 -4.17 3.03
C ALA A 244 15.48 -3.14 1.96
N ALA A 245 14.23 -2.70 1.98
CA ALA A 245 13.73 -1.64 1.11
C ALA A 245 14.44 -0.30 1.39
N ALA A 246 14.57 0.06 2.67
CA ALA A 246 15.29 1.26 3.07
C ALA A 246 16.77 1.20 2.66
N GLU A 247 17.44 0.04 2.81
CA GLU A 247 18.82 -0.17 2.36
C GLU A 247 18.96 -0.02 0.84
N ALA A 248 18.05 -0.63 0.07
CA ALA A 248 18.06 -0.56 -1.40
C ALA A 248 17.94 0.89 -1.90
N LEU A 249 17.22 1.73 -1.16
CA LEU A 249 17.05 3.16 -1.46
C LEU A 249 18.12 4.04 -0.79
N LYS A 250 19.06 3.48 -0.02
CA LYS A 250 20.08 4.21 0.76
C LYS A 250 19.47 5.13 1.83
N LEU A 251 18.35 4.72 2.40
CA LEU A 251 17.59 5.45 3.42
C LEU A 251 17.58 4.72 4.77
N ARG A 252 18.42 3.68 4.93
CA ARG A 252 18.45 2.80 6.11
C ARG A 252 18.66 3.54 7.43
N ASN A 253 19.38 4.65 7.40
CA ASN A 253 19.68 5.47 8.58
C ASN A 253 18.46 6.17 9.19
N TYR A 254 17.33 6.21 8.51
CA TYR A 254 16.07 6.76 9.02
C TYR A 254 15.14 5.69 9.65
N PHE A 255 15.59 4.44 9.75
CA PHE A 255 14.77 3.34 10.22
C PHE A 255 15.53 2.56 11.30
N THR A 256 14.95 2.46 12.48
CA THR A 256 15.54 1.78 13.65
C THR A 256 14.52 0.81 14.26
N TYR A 257 14.89 0.16 15.36
CA TYR A 257 14.00 -0.65 16.15
C TYR A 257 13.61 0.09 17.44
N LEU A 258 12.35 -0.06 17.82
CA LEU A 258 11.90 0.21 19.18
C LEU A 258 11.95 -1.11 19.96
N ASP A 259 12.60 -1.10 21.14
CA ASP A 259 12.84 -2.30 21.97
C ASP A 259 11.64 -2.70 22.86
N ARG A 260 10.45 -2.15 22.56
CA ARG A 260 9.18 -2.43 23.24
C ARG A 260 8.05 -2.59 22.23
N GLU A 261 7.00 -3.28 22.66
CA GLU A 261 5.74 -3.36 21.93
C GLU A 261 5.03 -2.00 21.91
N MET A 262 4.23 -1.77 20.88
CA MET A 262 3.41 -0.58 20.75
C MET A 262 1.92 -0.97 20.70
N ILE A 263 1.08 -0.17 21.35
CA ILE A 263 -0.37 -0.28 21.22
C ILE A 263 -0.81 0.74 20.18
N ASP A 264 -1.19 0.27 18.99
CA ASP A 264 -1.62 1.07 17.86
C ASP A 264 -2.53 0.23 16.95
N ASP A 265 -3.06 0.82 15.89
CA ASP A 265 -4.01 0.24 14.93
C ASP A 265 -3.54 -1.08 14.28
N HIS A 266 -2.24 -1.38 14.28
CA HIS A 266 -1.72 -2.68 13.85
C HIS A 266 -2.08 -3.82 14.81
N SER A 267 -2.27 -3.52 16.10
CA SER A 267 -2.49 -4.54 17.14
C SER A 267 -3.78 -5.33 16.93
N PRO A 268 -4.96 -4.72 16.67
CA PRO A 268 -6.18 -5.47 16.37
C PRO A 268 -6.09 -6.32 15.09
N LEU A 269 -5.31 -5.89 14.09
CA LEU A 269 -5.12 -6.64 12.85
C LEU A 269 -4.23 -7.86 13.09
N ASN A 270 -3.13 -7.70 13.85
CA ASN A 270 -2.27 -8.80 14.25
C ASN A 270 -3.03 -9.84 15.10
N ALA A 271 -3.92 -9.38 16.00
CA ALA A 271 -4.72 -10.25 16.85
C ALA A 271 -5.65 -11.20 16.06
N ILE A 272 -6.09 -10.81 14.87
CA ILE A 272 -6.91 -11.65 13.98
C ILE A 272 -6.08 -12.39 12.90
N GLY A 273 -4.74 -12.36 13.00
CA GLY A 273 -3.84 -13.09 12.13
C GLY A 273 -3.52 -12.42 10.79
N ILE A 274 -3.74 -11.12 10.66
CA ILE A 274 -3.26 -10.32 9.53
C ILE A 274 -1.92 -9.70 9.93
N PRO A 275 -0.76 -10.21 9.44
CA PRO A 275 0.54 -9.65 9.78
C PRO A 275 0.60 -8.18 9.40
N THR A 276 0.66 -7.28 10.37
CA THR A 276 0.66 -5.84 10.14
C THR A 276 1.80 -5.20 10.91
N ILE A 277 2.59 -4.40 10.21
CA ILE A 277 3.70 -3.65 10.81
C ILE A 277 3.28 -2.21 11.03
N ASP A 278 3.69 -1.68 12.17
CA ASP A 278 3.59 -0.26 12.46
C ASP A 278 4.87 0.46 12.02
N VAL A 279 4.72 1.51 11.24
CA VAL A 279 5.78 2.39 10.75
C VAL A 279 5.56 3.74 11.42
N ILE A 280 6.19 3.91 12.58
CA ILE A 280 5.97 5.03 13.48
C ILE A 280 7.28 5.72 13.86
N ASP A 281 7.25 7.04 14.00
CA ASP A 281 8.30 7.85 14.61
C ASP A 281 7.87 8.22 16.03
N PHE A 282 8.22 7.37 17.03
CA PHE A 282 7.71 7.50 18.40
C PHE A 282 8.59 8.36 19.31
N ASP A 283 9.66 8.92 18.84
CA ASP A 283 10.48 9.86 19.62
C ASP A 283 10.14 11.33 19.35
N TYR A 284 9.04 11.57 18.63
CA TYR A 284 8.50 12.89 18.27
C TYR A 284 8.20 13.73 19.51
N PRO A 285 8.93 14.84 19.75
CA PRO A 285 8.87 15.56 21.03
C PRO A 285 7.59 16.41 21.21
N TRP A 286 6.81 16.59 20.14
CA TRP A 286 5.57 17.39 20.17
C TRP A 286 4.32 16.53 20.29
N TRP A 287 4.48 15.21 20.41
CA TRP A 287 3.38 14.28 20.57
C TRP A 287 2.45 14.69 21.71
N HIS A 288 1.15 14.74 21.45
CA HIS A 288 0.09 15.14 22.38
C HIS A 288 0.28 16.53 23.01
N THR A 289 0.88 17.46 22.28
CA THR A 289 1.04 18.87 22.71
C THR A 289 0.42 19.85 21.70
N ALA A 290 0.16 21.09 22.13
CA ALA A 290 -0.24 22.15 21.21
C ALA A 290 0.84 22.51 20.18
N GLY A 291 2.05 21.96 20.33
CA GLY A 291 3.18 22.16 19.43
C GLY A 291 3.18 21.23 18.23
N ASP A 292 2.30 20.23 18.15
CA ASP A 292 2.16 19.38 16.96
C ASP A 292 1.47 20.14 15.84
N THR A 293 2.26 20.91 15.10
CA THR A 293 1.85 21.84 14.06
C THR A 293 2.64 21.64 12.79
N ILE A 294 2.14 22.14 11.65
CA ILE A 294 2.70 21.90 10.32
C ILE A 294 4.20 22.28 10.18
N ASP A 295 4.69 23.24 10.95
CA ASP A 295 6.09 23.65 10.96
C ASP A 295 7.06 22.58 11.54
N LYS A 296 6.52 21.58 12.21
CA LYS A 296 7.28 20.42 12.73
C LYS A 296 7.48 19.31 11.69
N ILE A 297 6.72 19.35 10.61
CA ILE A 297 6.67 18.33 9.58
C ILE A 297 7.52 18.72 8.37
N SER A 298 8.05 17.74 7.65
CA SER A 298 8.79 17.98 6.41
C SER A 298 8.31 17.11 5.26
N ALA A 299 8.32 17.70 4.05
CA ALA A 299 8.10 16.95 2.82
C ALA A 299 9.16 15.85 2.62
N GLN A 300 10.39 16.08 3.08
CA GLN A 300 11.46 15.10 2.98
C GLN A 300 11.16 13.82 3.78
N SER A 301 10.66 13.95 5.00
CA SER A 301 10.30 12.80 5.84
C SER A 301 9.18 11.98 5.20
N LEU A 302 8.13 12.64 4.73
CA LEU A 302 7.04 11.99 3.98
C LEU A 302 7.54 11.31 2.70
N GLN A 303 8.49 11.94 1.98
CA GLN A 303 9.14 11.36 0.81
C GLN A 303 9.92 10.08 1.16
N ILE A 304 10.68 10.10 2.25
CA ILE A 304 11.51 8.97 2.70
C ILE A 304 10.60 7.78 3.03
N VAL A 305 9.63 7.98 3.93
CA VAL A 305 8.75 6.90 4.38
C VAL A 305 7.92 6.34 3.22
N GLY A 306 7.33 7.22 2.42
CA GLY A 306 6.52 6.79 1.28
C GLY A 306 7.30 6.06 0.20
N SER A 307 8.54 6.49 -0.09
CA SER A 307 9.40 5.80 -1.06
C SER A 307 9.76 4.39 -0.59
N VAL A 308 10.11 4.23 0.71
CA VAL A 308 10.40 2.91 1.29
C VAL A 308 9.16 2.02 1.27
N ALA A 309 7.99 2.56 1.62
CA ALA A 309 6.73 1.81 1.58
C ALA A 309 6.37 1.34 0.17
N LEU A 310 6.49 2.20 -0.86
CA LEU A 310 6.23 1.83 -2.25
C LEU A 310 7.23 0.80 -2.78
N TYR A 311 8.52 0.95 -2.44
CA TYR A 311 9.53 -0.03 -2.80
C TYR A 311 9.22 -1.39 -2.15
N TYR A 312 8.95 -1.40 -0.83
CA TYR A 312 8.59 -2.61 -0.13
C TYR A 312 7.36 -3.28 -0.74
N LEU A 313 6.31 -2.52 -1.01
CA LEU A 313 5.07 -3.01 -1.58
C LEU A 313 5.29 -3.66 -2.96
N SER A 314 6.01 -2.97 -3.87
CA SER A 314 6.17 -3.40 -5.26
C SER A 314 7.26 -4.45 -5.45
N GLU A 315 8.35 -4.37 -4.70
CA GLU A 315 9.54 -5.20 -4.90
C GLU A 315 9.67 -6.37 -3.92
N VAL A 316 8.96 -6.32 -2.78
CA VAL A 316 9.04 -7.34 -1.73
C VAL A 316 7.68 -8.00 -1.50
N ALA A 317 6.68 -7.26 -1.06
CA ALA A 317 5.42 -7.83 -0.58
C ALA A 317 4.52 -8.39 -1.69
N LEU A 318 4.46 -7.71 -2.86
CA LEU A 318 3.53 -8.03 -3.96
C LEU A 318 4.23 -8.43 -5.26
N LYS A 319 5.54 -8.61 -5.26
CA LYS A 319 6.35 -8.95 -6.46
C LYS A 319 6.04 -10.33 -7.03
N ARG A 320 5.30 -11.19 -6.32
CA ARG A 320 5.01 -12.59 -6.67
C ARG A 320 3.71 -12.74 -7.43
#